data_2580c0d24319d4e38f601f135172bf26
#
_entry.id   2580c0d24319d4e38f601f135172bf26
#
_cell.length_a   1.000
_cell.length_b   1.000
_cell.length_c   1.000
_cell.angle_alpha   90.00
_cell.angle_beta   90.00
_cell.angle_gamma   90.00
#
_symmetry.space_group_name_H-M   'P 1'
#
loop_
_entity.id
_entity.type
_entity.pdbx_description
1 polymer ?
#
loop_
_entity_poly.entity_id
_entity_poly.type
_entity_poly.pdbx_seq_one_letter_code
_entity_poly.pdbx_strand_id
1 'polypeptide(L)'
;LGTFLGKEKAFYTLASMASSRRPEAISTYVAQLPGSTAADRQSWIQQRMEQRSDWAYKELVALLKNIRSSGEDALAMPGSIYGAIGLCQFMPTNIGHYGADGNGDGVVNLFTVPDAVASLANYLAQHGWNKAATRAQKQKVIKTYNRIDIYANTILGLAEAQGYVAE
;
A
#
# COMPACT_ATOMS: atom_id res chain seq x y z
N LEU A 1 -10.42 -8.41 -7.30
CA LEU A 1 -10.48 -7.08 -6.67
C LEU A 1 -11.65 -7.07 -5.71
N GLY A 2 -11.40 -6.69 -4.43
CA GLY A 2 -12.44 -6.63 -3.42
C GLY A 2 -13.28 -5.35 -3.53
N THR A 3 -14.45 -5.37 -2.91
CA THR A 3 -15.30 -4.16 -2.77
C THR A 3 -14.91 -3.31 -1.54
N PHE A 4 -13.95 -3.80 -0.73
CA PHE A 4 -13.51 -3.12 0.48
C PHE A 4 -12.42 -2.10 0.16
N LEU A 5 -12.78 -0.83 0.23
CA LEU A 5 -11.89 0.31 -0.08
C LEU A 5 -11.18 0.87 1.17
N GLY A 6 -11.39 0.26 2.34
CA GLY A 6 -10.96 0.77 3.63
C GLY A 6 -12.07 1.55 4.35
N LYS A 7 -11.95 1.65 5.68
CA LYS A 7 -12.91 2.37 6.54
C LYS A 7 -12.43 3.77 6.90
N GLU A 8 -11.14 4.02 6.73
CA GLU A 8 -10.50 5.27 7.09
C GLU A 8 -10.52 6.26 5.90
N LYS A 9 -10.18 7.50 6.16
CA LYS A 9 -9.92 8.51 5.14
C LYS A 9 -8.42 8.61 4.93
N ALA A 10 -7.94 8.27 3.73
CA ALA A 10 -6.52 8.18 3.42
C ALA A 10 -5.73 9.45 3.78
N PHE A 11 -6.29 10.62 3.48
CA PHE A 11 -5.67 11.90 3.81
C PHE A 11 -5.43 12.04 5.31
N TYR A 12 -6.47 11.86 6.13
CA TYR A 12 -6.35 12.04 7.59
C TYR A 12 -5.43 11.00 8.22
N THR A 13 -5.47 9.78 7.73
CA THR A 13 -4.56 8.71 8.18
C THR A 13 -3.10 9.09 7.93
N LEU A 14 -2.76 9.50 6.71
CA LEU A 14 -1.41 9.88 6.34
C LEU A 14 -0.97 11.18 7.02
N ALA A 15 -1.83 12.19 7.10
CA ALA A 15 -1.54 13.45 7.77
C ALA A 15 -1.29 13.24 9.27
N SER A 16 -2.10 12.42 9.93
CA SER A 16 -1.92 12.07 11.35
C SER A 16 -0.57 11.36 11.58
N MET A 17 -0.24 10.37 10.76
CA MET A 17 1.06 9.70 10.84
C MET A 17 2.23 10.62 10.53
N ALA A 18 2.12 11.50 9.53
CA ALA A 18 3.15 12.47 9.17
C ALA A 18 3.40 13.51 10.27
N SER A 19 2.38 13.84 11.06
CA SER A 19 2.50 14.78 12.19
C SER A 19 3.00 14.12 13.49
N SER A 20 3.06 12.80 13.59
CA SER A 20 3.37 12.05 14.81
C SER A 20 4.87 11.94 15.07
N ARG A 21 5.59 13.08 15.14
CA ARG A 21 7.04 13.11 15.44
C ARG A 21 7.35 13.20 16.94
N ARG A 22 6.33 13.29 17.81
CA ARG A 22 6.51 13.55 19.24
C ARG A 22 6.39 12.26 20.05
N PRO A 23 7.51 11.71 20.58
CA PRO A 23 7.49 10.50 21.40
C PRO A 23 6.90 10.73 22.81
N GLU A 24 6.73 11.99 23.25
CA GLU A 24 6.30 12.33 24.61
C GLU A 24 4.95 11.70 24.97
N ALA A 25 4.02 11.64 24.03
CA ALA A 25 2.68 11.08 24.23
C ALA A 25 2.67 9.59 24.61
N ILE A 26 3.73 8.85 24.24
CA ILE A 26 3.85 7.42 24.49
C ILE A 26 5.01 7.05 25.41
N SER A 27 5.80 8.02 25.84
CA SER A 27 6.98 7.80 26.69
C SER A 27 6.67 7.03 27.97
N THR A 28 5.53 7.30 28.60
CA THR A 28 5.10 6.61 29.83
C THR A 28 4.84 5.13 29.60
N TYR A 29 4.20 4.77 28.48
CA TYR A 29 3.95 3.37 28.13
C TYR A 29 5.23 2.62 27.77
N VAL A 30 6.15 3.30 27.10
CA VAL A 30 7.45 2.75 26.70
C VAL A 30 8.35 2.47 27.89
N ALA A 31 8.34 3.33 28.90
CA ALA A 31 9.10 3.12 30.10
C ALA A 31 8.71 1.84 30.86
N GLN A 32 7.51 1.33 30.65
CA GLN A 32 6.96 0.12 31.30
C GLN A 32 7.25 -1.19 30.53
N LEU A 33 7.83 -1.12 29.33
CA LEU A 33 8.11 -2.33 28.55
C LEU A 33 9.32 -3.10 29.15
N PRO A 34 9.23 -4.43 29.33
CA PRO A 34 10.34 -5.22 29.86
C PRO A 34 11.49 -5.38 28.86
N GLY A 35 12.69 -5.60 29.33
CA GLY A 35 13.79 -6.19 28.56
C GLY A 35 14.85 -5.27 27.96
N SER A 36 14.76 -3.94 28.09
CA SER A 36 15.81 -2.99 27.64
C SER A 36 15.93 -1.81 28.58
N THR A 37 16.99 -1.01 28.50
CA THR A 37 17.08 0.22 29.29
C THR A 37 16.04 1.25 28.87
N ALA A 38 15.66 2.18 29.73
CA ALA A 38 14.71 3.24 29.36
C ALA A 38 15.25 4.10 28.21
N ALA A 39 16.57 4.37 28.20
CA ALA A 39 17.23 5.14 27.14
C ALA A 39 17.20 4.43 25.77
N ASP A 40 17.46 3.11 25.74
CA ASP A 40 17.43 2.32 24.52
C ASP A 40 16.02 2.28 23.91
N ARG A 41 15.00 2.11 24.76
CA ARG A 41 13.60 2.12 24.34
C ARG A 41 13.18 3.48 23.78
N GLN A 42 13.55 4.56 24.43
CA GLN A 42 13.22 5.91 24.00
C GLN A 42 13.88 6.24 22.66
N SER A 43 15.15 5.92 22.50
CA SER A 43 15.90 6.10 21.25
C SER A 43 15.26 5.29 20.09
N TRP A 44 14.95 4.01 20.33
CA TRP A 44 14.32 3.14 19.33
C TRP A 44 12.95 3.68 18.87
N ILE A 45 12.13 4.15 19.82
CA ILE A 45 10.81 4.69 19.49
C ILE A 45 10.92 6.00 18.74
N GLN A 46 11.77 6.90 19.17
CA GLN A 46 11.99 8.16 18.47
C GLN A 46 12.37 7.90 17.01
N GLN A 47 13.35 7.03 16.79
CA GLN A 47 13.78 6.66 15.44
C GLN A 47 12.63 6.06 14.61
N ARG A 48 11.82 5.17 15.21
CA ARG A 48 10.64 4.57 14.54
C ARG A 48 9.58 5.60 14.20
N MET A 49 9.31 6.53 15.09
CA MET A 49 8.32 7.59 14.85
C MET A 49 8.79 8.53 13.74
N GLU A 50 10.06 8.92 13.73
CA GLU A 50 10.65 9.74 12.68
C GLU A 50 10.57 9.05 11.32
N GLN A 51 11.02 7.81 11.21
CA GLN A 51 10.94 7.01 9.98
C GLN A 51 9.51 6.88 9.46
N ARG A 52 8.56 6.62 10.38
CA ARG A 52 7.15 6.47 10.01
C ARG A 52 6.52 7.80 9.60
N SER A 53 6.88 8.88 10.27
CA SER A 53 6.44 10.23 9.91
C SER A 53 6.96 10.65 8.54
N ASP A 54 8.25 10.44 8.27
CA ASP A 54 8.86 10.76 6.97
C ASP A 54 8.28 9.93 5.83
N TRP A 55 8.04 8.63 6.08
CA TRP A 55 7.36 7.77 5.13
C TRP A 55 5.92 8.26 4.87
N ALA A 56 5.14 8.52 5.91
CA ALA A 56 3.76 8.98 5.76
C ALA A 56 3.67 10.36 5.07
N TYR A 57 4.64 11.24 5.30
CA TYR A 57 4.72 12.52 4.59
C TYR A 57 4.95 12.32 3.08
N LYS A 58 5.83 11.40 2.68
CA LYS A 58 6.04 11.05 1.28
C LYS A 58 4.77 10.50 0.63
N GLU A 59 4.07 9.61 1.32
CA GLU A 59 2.79 9.07 0.85
C GLU A 59 1.72 10.15 0.75
N LEU A 60 1.63 11.07 1.72
CA LEU A 60 0.70 12.19 1.68
C LEU A 60 0.96 13.12 0.49
N VAL A 61 2.21 13.45 0.24
CA VAL A 61 2.60 14.27 -0.94
C VAL A 61 2.23 13.56 -2.24
N ALA A 62 2.45 12.24 -2.32
CA ALA A 62 2.06 11.46 -3.48
C ALA A 62 0.53 11.42 -3.65
N LEU A 63 -0.22 11.24 -2.56
CA LEU A 63 -1.68 11.29 -2.58
C LEU A 63 -2.20 12.62 -3.16
N LEU A 64 -1.70 13.74 -2.67
CA LEU A 64 -2.10 15.06 -3.13
C LEU A 64 -1.75 15.32 -4.60
N LYS A 65 -0.61 14.81 -5.07
CA LYS A 65 -0.23 14.87 -6.49
C LYS A 65 -1.19 14.07 -7.38
N ASN A 66 -1.53 12.85 -6.97
CA ASN A 66 -2.45 11.98 -7.71
C ASN A 66 -3.85 12.57 -7.80
N ILE A 67 -4.36 13.12 -6.69
CA ILE A 67 -5.69 13.75 -6.64
C ILE A 67 -5.77 14.98 -7.55
N ARG A 68 -4.70 15.75 -7.64
CA ARG A 68 -4.67 16.93 -8.52
C ARG A 68 -4.93 16.58 -10.00
N SER A 69 -4.55 15.38 -10.43
CA SER A 69 -4.80 14.90 -11.80
C SER A 69 -6.15 14.21 -11.95
N SER A 70 -6.67 13.54 -10.91
CA SER A 70 -7.94 12.81 -10.98
C SER A 70 -9.19 13.64 -10.65
N GLY A 71 -9.02 14.83 -10.03
CA GLY A 71 -10.15 15.67 -9.59
C GLY A 71 -10.94 15.12 -8.39
N GLU A 72 -10.45 14.06 -7.75
CA GLU A 72 -11.08 13.43 -6.60
C GLU A 72 -10.98 14.31 -5.34
N ASP A 73 -11.93 14.16 -4.41
CA ASP A 73 -11.86 14.85 -3.11
C ASP A 73 -10.90 14.14 -2.16
N ALA A 74 -9.75 14.77 -1.90
CA ALA A 74 -8.74 14.28 -0.97
C ALA A 74 -9.29 13.92 0.41
N LEU A 75 -10.21 14.75 0.93
CA LEU A 75 -10.72 14.63 2.30
C LEU A 75 -11.77 13.53 2.42
N ALA A 76 -12.46 13.23 1.31
CA ALA A 76 -13.48 12.18 1.25
C ALA A 76 -12.92 10.80 0.87
N MET A 77 -11.71 10.72 0.30
CA MET A 77 -11.14 9.51 -0.28
C MET A 77 -10.98 8.38 0.75
N PRO A 78 -11.65 7.21 0.54
CA PRO A 78 -11.54 6.07 1.44
C PRO A 78 -10.16 5.41 1.29
N GLY A 79 -9.65 4.86 2.39
CA GLY A 79 -8.38 4.15 2.41
C GLY A 79 -8.22 3.20 3.59
N SER A 80 -7.13 2.47 3.59
CA SER A 80 -6.75 1.58 4.70
C SER A 80 -6.22 2.39 5.90
N ILE A 81 -6.02 1.70 7.02
CA ILE A 81 -5.36 2.24 8.23
C ILE A 81 -3.91 2.70 8.00
N TYR A 82 -3.34 2.42 6.82
CA TYR A 82 -2.01 2.88 6.40
C TYR A 82 -2.08 3.90 5.24
N GLY A 83 -3.29 4.25 4.77
CA GLY A 83 -3.47 5.19 3.67
C GLY A 83 -3.39 4.58 2.27
N ALA A 84 -3.46 3.26 2.14
CA ALA A 84 -3.59 2.60 0.83
C ALA A 84 -4.98 2.87 0.24
N ILE A 85 -5.07 3.09 -1.08
CA ILE A 85 -6.28 3.53 -1.76
C ILE A 85 -6.68 2.66 -2.94
N GLY A 86 -7.95 2.80 -3.33
CA GLY A 86 -8.53 2.16 -4.50
C GLY A 86 -8.77 0.66 -4.36
N LEU A 87 -9.27 0.04 -5.42
CA LEU A 87 -9.60 -1.38 -5.47
C LEU A 87 -8.38 -2.30 -5.31
N CYS A 88 -7.22 -1.86 -5.76
CA CYS A 88 -5.96 -2.58 -5.59
C CYS A 88 -5.19 -2.19 -4.32
N GLN A 89 -5.71 -1.30 -3.47
CA GLN A 89 -5.09 -0.90 -2.20
C GLN A 89 -3.60 -0.52 -2.35
N PHE A 90 -3.29 0.27 -3.36
CA PHE A 90 -1.94 0.78 -3.54
C PHE A 90 -1.64 1.91 -2.56
N MET A 91 -0.41 1.94 -2.07
CA MET A 91 0.12 3.14 -1.44
C MET A 91 0.21 4.26 -2.49
N PRO A 92 -0.06 5.52 -2.13
CA PRO A 92 -0.05 6.64 -3.07
C PRO A 92 1.21 6.77 -3.93
N THR A 93 2.39 6.48 -3.37
CA THR A 93 3.65 6.47 -4.14
C THR A 93 3.66 5.42 -5.24
N ASN A 94 2.99 4.28 -5.05
CA ASN A 94 2.92 3.22 -6.05
C ASN A 94 2.12 3.63 -7.29
N ILE A 95 1.21 4.59 -7.17
CA ILE A 95 0.44 5.08 -8.32
C ILE A 95 1.36 5.76 -9.35
N GLY A 96 2.32 6.56 -8.87
CA GLY A 96 3.30 7.20 -9.75
C GLY A 96 4.23 6.23 -10.48
N HIS A 97 4.42 5.03 -9.94
CA HIS A 97 5.31 4.01 -10.52
C HIS A 97 4.57 2.97 -11.36
N TYR A 98 3.38 2.57 -10.90
CA TYR A 98 2.67 1.41 -11.46
C TYR A 98 1.28 1.76 -11.98
N GLY A 99 0.79 2.99 -11.71
CA GLY A 99 -0.51 3.43 -12.21
C GLY A 99 -0.59 3.32 -13.72
N ALA A 100 -1.70 2.80 -14.21
CA ALA A 100 -1.99 2.67 -15.63
C ALA A 100 -3.45 3.04 -15.89
N ASP A 101 -3.67 3.83 -16.92
CA ASP A 101 -4.97 4.20 -17.44
C ASP A 101 -5.48 2.99 -18.26
N GLY A 102 -6.42 2.26 -17.70
CA GLY A 102 -6.97 1.05 -18.30
C GLY A 102 -8.19 1.29 -19.16
N ASN A 103 -8.82 2.45 -19.07
CA ASN A 103 -10.00 2.84 -19.86
C ASN A 103 -9.67 3.85 -20.97
N GLY A 104 -8.46 4.44 -20.97
CA GLY A 104 -7.98 5.36 -22.00
C GLY A 104 -8.52 6.79 -21.87
N ASP A 105 -8.96 7.21 -20.67
CA ASP A 105 -9.49 8.55 -20.44
C ASP A 105 -8.42 9.60 -20.11
N GLY A 106 -7.16 9.17 -20.00
CA GLY A 106 -6.01 10.04 -19.69
C GLY A 106 -5.77 10.24 -18.19
N VAL A 107 -6.55 9.61 -17.31
CA VAL A 107 -6.45 9.72 -15.85
C VAL A 107 -6.30 8.33 -15.24
N VAL A 108 -5.44 8.18 -14.23
CA VAL A 108 -5.35 6.94 -13.46
C VAL A 108 -6.22 7.07 -12.21
N ASN A 109 -7.36 6.37 -12.21
CA ASN A 109 -8.30 6.32 -11.10
C ASN A 109 -8.43 4.90 -10.54
N LEU A 110 -7.75 4.59 -9.44
CA LEU A 110 -7.76 3.25 -8.83
C LEU A 110 -9.11 2.83 -8.22
N PHE A 111 -10.12 3.70 -8.24
CA PHE A 111 -11.49 3.35 -7.85
C PHE A 111 -12.32 2.80 -9.00
N THR A 112 -11.82 2.89 -10.24
CA THR A 112 -12.40 2.22 -11.41
C THR A 112 -11.75 0.85 -11.60
N VAL A 113 -12.54 -0.12 -12.07
CA VAL A 113 -12.04 -1.48 -12.31
C VAL A 113 -10.98 -1.51 -13.41
N PRO A 114 -11.15 -0.84 -14.57
CA PRO A 114 -10.15 -0.87 -15.63
C PRO A 114 -8.76 -0.42 -15.16
N ASP A 115 -8.68 0.73 -14.48
CA ASP A 115 -7.40 1.31 -14.05
C ASP A 115 -6.77 0.51 -12.91
N ALA A 116 -7.58 0.03 -11.96
CA ALA A 116 -7.07 -0.80 -10.87
C ALA A 116 -6.49 -2.12 -11.39
N VAL A 117 -7.15 -2.76 -12.38
CA VAL A 117 -6.66 -3.99 -13.01
C VAL A 117 -5.40 -3.71 -13.83
N ALA A 118 -5.41 -2.67 -14.67
CA ALA A 118 -4.26 -2.28 -15.47
C ALA A 118 -3.04 -1.94 -14.59
N SER A 119 -3.26 -1.18 -13.52
CA SER A 119 -2.22 -0.80 -12.55
C SER A 119 -1.63 -2.03 -11.83
N LEU A 120 -2.49 -2.97 -11.40
CA LEU A 120 -2.03 -4.19 -10.75
C LEU A 120 -1.27 -5.09 -11.75
N ALA A 121 -1.73 -5.20 -12.99
CA ALA A 121 -1.03 -5.94 -14.04
C ALA A 121 0.34 -5.32 -14.33
N ASN A 122 0.43 -3.99 -14.42
CA ASN A 122 1.68 -3.27 -14.60
C ASN A 122 2.64 -3.51 -13.40
N TYR A 123 2.13 -3.47 -12.17
CA TYR A 123 2.90 -3.81 -10.98
C TYR A 123 3.52 -5.21 -11.09
N LEU A 124 2.71 -6.23 -11.38
CA LEU A 124 3.17 -7.61 -11.50
C LEU A 124 4.18 -7.78 -12.64
N ALA A 125 3.94 -7.15 -13.80
CA ALA A 125 4.86 -7.19 -14.94
C ALA A 125 6.23 -6.61 -14.59
N GLN A 126 6.27 -5.45 -13.93
CA GLN A 126 7.52 -4.81 -13.50
C GLN A 126 8.26 -5.61 -12.41
N HIS A 127 7.54 -6.42 -11.63
CA HIS A 127 8.13 -7.36 -10.65
C HIS A 127 8.48 -8.72 -11.24
N GLY A 128 8.44 -8.87 -12.56
CA GLY A 128 8.96 -10.03 -13.27
C GLY A 128 7.92 -11.11 -13.61
N TRP A 129 6.62 -10.81 -13.57
CA TRP A 129 5.56 -11.76 -13.92
C TRP A 129 5.77 -12.39 -15.30
N ASN A 130 6.12 -11.58 -16.29
CA ASN A 130 6.32 -12.05 -17.67
C ASN A 130 7.52 -13.00 -17.85
N LYS A 131 8.42 -13.05 -16.84
CA LYS A 131 9.58 -13.95 -16.81
C LYS A 131 9.36 -15.14 -15.88
N ALA A 132 8.26 -15.16 -15.14
CA ALA A 132 7.92 -16.21 -14.18
C ALA A 132 7.26 -17.39 -14.92
N ALA A 133 8.04 -18.41 -15.27
CA ALA A 133 7.57 -19.59 -16.00
C ALA A 133 6.88 -20.61 -15.09
N THR A 134 7.31 -20.73 -13.83
CA THR A 134 6.79 -21.74 -12.90
C THR A 134 5.83 -21.13 -11.87
N ARG A 135 4.93 -21.94 -11.31
CA ARG A 135 4.04 -21.56 -10.21
C ARG A 135 4.80 -20.95 -9.03
N ALA A 136 5.94 -21.51 -8.67
CA ALA A 136 6.78 -21.00 -7.58
C ALA A 136 7.37 -19.62 -7.89
N GLN A 137 7.75 -19.35 -9.13
CA GLN A 137 8.19 -18.01 -9.57
C GLN A 137 7.04 -17.01 -9.56
N LYS A 138 5.86 -17.38 -10.05
CA LYS A 138 4.64 -16.55 -10.00
C LYS A 138 4.25 -16.24 -8.54
N GLN A 139 4.34 -17.22 -7.64
CA GLN A 139 4.13 -17.01 -6.21
C GLN A 139 5.08 -15.95 -5.62
N LYS A 140 6.38 -16.01 -5.96
CA LYS A 140 7.35 -14.99 -5.52
C LYS A 140 6.97 -13.59 -5.99
N VAL A 141 6.49 -13.46 -7.23
CA VAL A 141 6.03 -12.17 -7.76
C VAL A 141 4.81 -11.65 -6.99
N ILE A 142 3.80 -12.50 -6.75
CA ILE A 142 2.63 -12.09 -5.95
C ILE A 142 3.05 -11.68 -4.53
N LYS A 143 4.05 -12.33 -3.96
CA LYS A 143 4.59 -11.99 -2.63
C LYS A 143 5.30 -10.64 -2.57
N THR A 144 5.65 -10.01 -3.67
CA THR A 144 6.11 -8.62 -3.68
C THR A 144 4.97 -7.65 -3.34
N TYR A 145 3.75 -7.98 -3.75
CA TYR A 145 2.55 -7.22 -3.45
C TYR A 145 2.01 -7.50 -2.04
N ASN A 146 1.89 -8.79 -1.67
CA ASN A 146 1.50 -9.20 -0.33
C ASN A 146 2.35 -10.38 0.14
N ARG A 147 3.17 -10.17 1.18
CA ARG A 147 4.19 -11.12 1.66
C ARG A 147 3.64 -12.40 2.29
N ILE A 148 2.33 -12.58 2.35
CA ILE A 148 1.66 -13.71 3.00
C ILE A 148 1.55 -14.88 2.03
N ASP A 149 2.08 -16.05 2.39
CA ASP A 149 2.06 -17.25 1.53
C ASP A 149 0.64 -17.73 1.21
N ILE A 150 -0.24 -17.71 2.19
CA ILE A 150 -1.66 -18.08 2.01
C ILE A 150 -2.32 -17.18 0.96
N TYR A 151 -2.07 -15.87 1.00
CA TYR A 151 -2.60 -14.94 0.00
C TYR A 151 -2.15 -15.31 -1.41
N ALA A 152 -0.83 -15.48 -1.60
CA ALA A 152 -0.27 -15.80 -2.91
C ALA A 152 -0.78 -17.15 -3.45
N ASN A 153 -0.87 -18.16 -2.59
CA ASN A 153 -1.41 -19.48 -2.96
C ASN A 153 -2.89 -19.43 -3.32
N THR A 154 -3.69 -18.64 -2.58
CA THR A 154 -5.13 -18.48 -2.87
C THR A 154 -5.32 -17.80 -4.22
N ILE A 155 -4.58 -16.74 -4.52
CA ILE A 155 -4.67 -16.04 -5.82
C ILE A 155 -4.31 -16.98 -6.98
N LEU A 156 -3.21 -17.74 -6.85
CA LEU A 156 -2.83 -18.71 -7.87
C LEU A 156 -3.87 -19.82 -8.02
N GLY A 157 -4.36 -20.39 -6.92
CA GLY A 157 -5.39 -21.44 -6.98
C GLY A 157 -6.71 -20.96 -7.59
N LEU A 158 -7.12 -19.71 -7.34
CA LEU A 158 -8.28 -19.11 -8.01
C LEU A 158 -8.05 -18.93 -9.51
N ALA A 159 -6.87 -18.50 -9.92
CA ALA A 159 -6.51 -18.35 -11.32
C ALA A 159 -6.49 -19.72 -12.03
N GLU A 160 -5.89 -20.74 -11.41
CA GLU A 160 -5.87 -22.13 -11.91
C GLU A 160 -7.28 -22.69 -12.06
N ALA A 161 -8.18 -22.46 -11.08
CA ALA A 161 -9.58 -22.90 -11.12
C ALA A 161 -10.38 -22.22 -12.25
N GLN A 162 -9.94 -21.07 -12.73
CA GLN A 162 -10.51 -20.36 -13.88
C GLN A 162 -9.83 -20.70 -15.21
N GLY A 163 -8.94 -21.68 -15.24
CA GLY A 163 -8.26 -22.13 -16.45
C GLY A 163 -6.96 -21.39 -16.79
N TYR A 164 -6.49 -20.50 -15.92
CA TYR A 164 -5.15 -19.91 -16.06
C TYR A 164 -4.11 -20.85 -15.46
N VAL A 165 -3.56 -21.74 -16.26
CA VAL A 165 -2.55 -22.69 -15.81
C VAL A 165 -1.19 -21.98 -15.77
N ALA A 166 -0.51 -22.09 -14.65
CA ALA A 166 0.92 -21.83 -14.57
C ALA A 166 1.61 -23.12 -15.06
N GLU A 167 2.06 -23.14 -16.30
CA GLU A 167 2.96 -24.21 -16.77
C GLU A 167 4.23 -24.31 -15.94
#